data_fdc977c8bbe887b0e0ebcf1c8f022243
#
_entry.id   fdc977c8bbe887b0e0ebcf1c8f022243
#
_cell.length_a   1.000
_cell.length_b   1.000
_cell.length_c   1.000
_cell.angle_alpha   90.00
_cell.angle_beta   90.00
_cell.angle_gamma   90.00
#
_symmetry.space_group_name_H-M   'P 1'
#
loop_
_entity.id
_entity.type
_entity.pdbx_description
1 polymer ?
#
loop_
_entity_poly.entity_id
_entity_poly.type
_entity_poly.pdbx_seq_one_letter_code
_entity_poly.pdbx_strand_id
1 'polypeptide(L)'
;MRSLVKKTIFLSCSHFVVRSLGFLLRIWLSRELGAQAMGICELAQNAQMLLITPVVSGLPAAVTRMSAKESEGRRVRTLRCAATLSLAVSLMLALLAFRWREALCAWLGDMRTMPALLLYLPCIPILGMSCVLNGYAYGIGKPIAPAVGELLEQVVRALLCVRLVYGLRGMPLTLVAAIPAAAALAGETAGFLLILTVSLRTLFRQGKGARRPIFRELLALALPLTGMRLVSALMQTVNASLIPARLRLFGFSAEQAMASLGIFHGMLKPVLMLPSFIVCSLSMAASPELTRMQAEGKPLACLSRRMLAATLLVGGGAMAGVFIFAPLIAHVFYKQAALLPLLRAACPLVPVMAMNHVCSGMMNALGLQKTSLKISLASSLTGVTAVYCLIPKIALWGAVVSLAAAQGLTLFFSLRALRRSGCIAR
;
A
#
# COMPACT_ATOMS: atom_id res chain seq x y z
N MET A 1 0.93 12.02 -29.36
CA MET A 1 1.18 10.63 -28.98
C MET A 1 2.59 10.39 -28.42
N ARG A 2 3.70 10.73 -29.11
CA ARG A 2 5.09 10.49 -28.62
C ARG A 2 5.41 11.09 -27.23
N SER A 3 4.90 12.28 -26.90
CA SER A 3 5.16 12.90 -25.58
C SER A 3 4.40 12.21 -24.43
N LEU A 4 3.19 11.71 -24.70
CA LEU A 4 2.40 10.96 -23.73
C LEU A 4 3.06 9.61 -23.40
N VAL A 5 3.50 8.90 -24.43
CA VAL A 5 4.20 7.61 -24.28
C VAL A 5 5.50 7.79 -23.47
N LYS A 6 6.30 8.83 -23.77
CA LYS A 6 7.52 9.14 -23.00
C LYS A 6 7.22 9.40 -21.52
N LYS A 7 6.17 10.19 -21.21
CA LYS A 7 5.75 10.45 -19.83
C LYS A 7 5.28 9.18 -19.11
N THR A 8 4.52 8.32 -19.80
CA THR A 8 4.06 7.04 -19.22
C THR A 8 5.22 6.09 -18.94
N ILE A 9 6.17 5.95 -19.87
CA ILE A 9 7.37 5.13 -19.66
C ILE A 9 8.19 5.66 -18.49
N PHE A 10 8.42 6.98 -18.43
CA PHE A 10 9.16 7.61 -17.32
C PHE A 10 8.50 7.33 -15.97
N LEU A 11 7.18 7.49 -15.86
CA LEU A 11 6.41 7.17 -14.65
C LEU A 11 6.54 5.69 -14.26
N SER A 12 6.37 4.79 -15.22
CA SER A 12 6.47 3.35 -14.95
C SER A 12 7.87 2.97 -14.47
N CYS A 13 8.91 3.51 -15.10
CA CYS A 13 10.30 3.29 -14.67
C CYS A 13 10.56 3.90 -13.28
N SER A 14 10.09 5.13 -13.01
CA SER A 14 10.25 5.78 -11.72
C SER A 14 9.58 4.97 -10.60
N HIS A 15 8.32 4.57 -10.78
CA HIS A 15 7.62 3.73 -9.80
C HIS A 15 8.29 2.37 -9.59
N PHE A 16 8.85 1.76 -10.65
CA PHE A 16 9.60 0.51 -10.52
C PHE A 16 10.86 0.70 -9.67
N VAL A 17 11.64 1.75 -9.94
CA VAL A 17 12.84 2.08 -9.17
C VAL A 17 12.50 2.36 -7.70
N VAL A 18 11.50 3.19 -7.43
CA VAL A 18 11.04 3.51 -6.07
C VAL A 18 10.63 2.26 -5.29
N ARG A 19 9.86 1.37 -5.93
CA ARG A 19 9.42 0.10 -5.30
C ARG A 19 10.59 -0.87 -5.07
N SER A 20 11.53 -0.94 -6.01
CA SER A 20 12.73 -1.79 -5.89
C SER A 20 13.62 -1.29 -4.75
N LEU A 21 13.87 0.02 -4.67
CA LEU A 21 14.61 0.62 -3.56
C LEU A 21 13.95 0.37 -2.21
N GLY A 22 12.62 0.55 -2.13
CA GLY A 22 11.86 0.27 -0.91
C GLY A 22 11.93 -1.20 -0.49
N PHE A 23 11.88 -2.13 -1.46
CA PHE A 23 12.01 -3.56 -1.18
C PHE A 23 13.42 -3.94 -0.71
N LEU A 24 14.47 -3.44 -1.36
CA LEU A 24 15.86 -3.66 -0.96
C LEU A 24 16.14 -3.11 0.44
N LEU A 25 15.66 -1.88 0.71
CA LEU A 25 15.75 -1.27 2.04
C LEU A 25 15.05 -2.13 3.09
N ARG A 26 13.89 -2.69 2.77
CA ARG A 26 13.13 -3.56 3.69
C ARG A 26 13.88 -4.85 4.01
N ILE A 27 14.50 -5.50 3.02
CA ILE A 27 15.35 -6.68 3.24
C ILE A 27 16.49 -6.33 4.19
N TRP A 28 17.20 -5.24 3.88
CA TRP A 28 18.33 -4.79 4.67
C TRP A 28 17.92 -4.46 6.11
N LEU A 29 16.83 -3.71 6.30
CA LEU A 29 16.27 -3.40 7.62
C LEU A 29 15.89 -4.67 8.40
N SER A 30 15.21 -5.60 7.75
CA SER A 30 14.81 -6.86 8.40
C SER A 30 16.00 -7.68 8.88
N ARG A 31 17.11 -7.61 8.14
CA ARG A 31 18.37 -8.27 8.49
C ARG A 31 19.07 -7.60 9.68
N GLU A 32 19.12 -6.27 9.72
CA GLU A 32 19.84 -5.50 10.75
C GLU A 32 19.02 -5.37 12.04
N LEU A 33 17.71 -5.15 11.95
CA LEU A 33 16.85 -4.96 13.12
C LEU A 33 16.37 -6.27 13.74
N GLY A 34 16.32 -7.36 12.96
CA GLY A 34 15.79 -8.64 13.38
C GLY A 34 14.25 -8.73 13.37
N ALA A 35 13.75 -9.94 13.55
CA ALA A 35 12.32 -10.24 13.38
C ALA A 35 11.43 -9.53 14.42
N GLN A 36 11.87 -9.42 15.68
CA GLN A 36 11.07 -8.81 16.75
C GLN A 36 10.86 -7.29 16.52
N ALA A 37 11.93 -6.55 16.20
CA ALA A 37 11.83 -5.12 15.90
C ALA A 37 10.98 -4.88 14.66
N MET A 38 11.11 -5.73 13.63
CA MET A 38 10.28 -5.68 12.43
C MET A 38 8.80 -5.92 12.75
N GLY A 39 8.47 -6.82 13.67
CA GLY A 39 7.09 -7.03 14.11
C GLY A 39 6.47 -5.79 14.76
N ILE A 40 7.20 -5.14 15.65
CA ILE A 40 6.79 -3.88 16.29
C ILE A 40 6.60 -2.78 15.24
N CYS A 41 7.55 -2.65 14.31
CA CYS A 41 7.48 -1.71 13.20
C CYS A 41 6.24 -1.93 12.32
N GLU A 42 5.93 -3.19 11.97
CA GLU A 42 4.77 -3.56 11.15
C GLU A 42 3.45 -3.20 11.82
N LEU A 43 3.31 -3.42 13.12
CA LEU A 43 2.11 -2.99 13.86
C LEU A 43 1.94 -1.47 13.80
N ALA A 44 3.00 -0.71 14.10
CA ALA A 44 2.95 0.75 14.06
C ALA A 44 2.64 1.26 12.64
N GLN A 45 3.21 0.65 11.60
CA GLN A 45 2.95 1.00 10.20
C GLN A 45 1.50 0.70 9.79
N ASN A 46 0.93 -0.43 10.22
CA ASN A 46 -0.49 -0.73 9.96
C ASN A 46 -1.42 0.28 10.64
N ALA A 47 -1.12 0.71 11.87
CA ALA A 47 -1.85 1.78 12.56
C ALA A 47 -1.74 3.12 11.82
N GLN A 48 -0.52 3.49 11.37
CA GLN A 48 -0.32 4.66 10.52
C GLN A 48 -1.18 4.60 9.26
N MET A 49 -1.16 3.47 8.53
CA MET A 49 -1.97 3.29 7.31
C MET A 49 -3.45 3.47 7.56
N LEU A 50 -3.97 3.00 8.69
CA LEU A 50 -5.36 3.23 9.09
C LEU A 50 -5.64 4.73 9.29
N LEU A 51 -4.77 5.43 10.02
CA LEU A 51 -4.92 6.85 10.35
C LEU A 51 -4.80 7.78 9.13
N ILE A 52 -3.90 7.48 8.17
CA ILE A 52 -3.73 8.31 6.98
C ILE A 52 -4.77 8.04 5.88
N THR A 53 -5.39 6.86 5.88
CA THR A 53 -6.33 6.43 4.81
C THR A 53 -7.43 7.46 4.50
N PRO A 54 -8.07 8.12 5.48
CA PRO A 54 -9.10 9.12 5.20
C PRO A 54 -8.62 10.28 4.33
N VAL A 55 -7.34 10.62 4.42
CA VAL A 55 -6.77 11.80 3.76
C VAL A 55 -6.09 11.44 2.44
N VAL A 56 -5.41 10.29 2.38
CA VAL A 56 -4.58 9.93 1.21
C VAL A 56 -5.32 9.16 0.12
N SER A 57 -6.58 8.74 0.34
CA SER A 57 -7.27 7.88 -0.63
C SER A 57 -8.25 8.59 -1.55
N GLY A 58 -9.35 9.11 -1.02
CA GLY A 58 -10.43 9.68 -1.83
C GLY A 58 -10.15 11.09 -2.27
N LEU A 59 -9.58 11.92 -1.40
CA LEU A 59 -9.37 13.33 -1.63
C LEU A 59 -8.40 13.61 -2.80
N PRO A 60 -7.20 12.99 -2.89
CA PRO A 60 -6.32 13.17 -4.03
C PRO A 60 -6.94 12.71 -5.35
N ALA A 61 -7.68 11.62 -5.36
CA ALA A 61 -8.36 11.11 -6.55
C ALA A 61 -9.45 12.08 -7.03
N ALA A 62 -10.21 12.67 -6.12
CA ALA A 62 -11.20 13.70 -6.44
C ALA A 62 -10.53 14.96 -7.03
N VAL A 63 -9.43 15.42 -6.41
CA VAL A 63 -8.64 16.58 -6.92
C VAL A 63 -8.11 16.30 -8.32
N THR A 64 -7.53 15.13 -8.57
CA THR A 64 -7.04 14.74 -9.90
C THR A 64 -8.15 14.81 -10.94
N ARG A 65 -9.32 14.25 -10.61
CA ARG A 65 -10.47 14.17 -11.52
C ARG A 65 -11.08 15.54 -11.81
N MET A 66 -11.23 16.38 -10.79
CA MET A 66 -11.75 17.75 -10.94
C MET A 66 -10.75 18.64 -11.67
N SER A 67 -9.46 18.59 -11.29
CA SER A 67 -8.43 19.40 -11.94
C SER A 67 -8.22 19.07 -13.42
N ALA A 68 -8.49 17.83 -13.84
CA ALA A 68 -8.40 17.44 -15.25
C ALA A 68 -9.50 18.07 -16.12
N LYS A 69 -10.68 18.36 -15.54
CA LYS A 69 -11.87 18.82 -16.27
C LYS A 69 -12.11 20.33 -16.17
N GLU A 70 -11.54 21.00 -15.19
CA GLU A 70 -11.88 22.38 -14.82
C GLU A 70 -10.97 23.42 -15.49
N SER A 71 -11.49 24.66 -15.58
CA SER A 71 -10.71 25.84 -15.97
C SER A 71 -9.67 26.21 -14.90
N GLU A 72 -8.64 26.94 -15.28
CA GLU A 72 -7.50 27.27 -14.39
C GLU A 72 -7.93 27.90 -13.07
N GLY A 73 -8.82 28.88 -13.10
CA GLY A 73 -9.28 29.56 -11.90
C GLY A 73 -10.07 28.64 -10.94
N ARG A 74 -10.82 27.69 -11.48
CA ARG A 74 -11.54 26.71 -10.69
C ARG A 74 -10.61 25.63 -10.12
N ARG A 75 -9.61 25.19 -10.91
CA ARG A 75 -8.54 24.26 -10.43
C ARG A 75 -7.84 24.77 -9.19
N VAL A 76 -7.46 26.05 -9.16
CA VAL A 76 -6.81 26.69 -8.02
C VAL A 76 -7.70 26.65 -6.77
N ARG A 77 -9.00 26.94 -6.93
CA ARG A 77 -9.94 26.87 -5.81
C ARG A 77 -10.19 25.46 -5.32
N THR A 78 -10.29 24.48 -6.23
CA THR A 78 -10.39 23.06 -5.90
C THR A 78 -9.17 22.62 -5.10
N LEU A 79 -7.96 23.01 -5.53
CA LEU A 79 -6.72 22.70 -4.82
C LEU A 79 -6.73 23.29 -3.40
N ARG A 80 -7.10 24.56 -3.24
CA ARG A 80 -7.14 25.21 -1.92
C ARG A 80 -8.16 24.56 -0.99
N CYS A 81 -9.38 24.34 -1.50
CA CYS A 81 -10.44 23.70 -0.74
C CYS A 81 -10.00 22.28 -0.28
N ALA A 82 -9.37 21.52 -1.16
CA ALA A 82 -8.85 20.21 -0.84
C ALA A 82 -7.66 20.26 0.14
N ALA A 83 -6.76 21.22 -0.03
CA ALA A 83 -5.60 21.40 0.85
C ALA A 83 -6.04 21.80 2.28
N THR A 84 -6.96 22.76 2.42
CA THR A 84 -7.49 23.15 3.74
C THR A 84 -8.25 22.00 4.41
N LEU A 85 -9.07 21.27 3.65
CA LEU A 85 -9.78 20.11 4.18
C LEU A 85 -8.81 18.99 4.58
N SER A 86 -7.82 18.70 3.74
CA SER A 86 -6.77 17.69 4.03
C SER A 86 -6.01 18.04 5.29
N LEU A 87 -5.56 19.30 5.41
CA LEU A 87 -4.83 19.76 6.58
C LEU A 87 -5.69 19.70 7.86
N ALA A 88 -6.93 20.17 7.80
CA ALA A 88 -7.83 20.15 8.94
C ALA A 88 -8.12 18.71 9.43
N VAL A 89 -8.48 17.81 8.50
CA VAL A 89 -8.77 16.41 8.83
C VAL A 89 -7.53 15.68 9.32
N SER A 90 -6.37 15.88 8.69
CA SER A 90 -5.12 15.23 9.09
C SER A 90 -4.61 15.71 10.45
N LEU A 91 -4.69 17.00 10.75
CA LEU A 91 -4.36 17.53 12.08
C LEU A 91 -5.31 16.98 13.14
N MET A 92 -6.61 16.97 12.87
CA MET A 92 -7.59 16.38 13.78
C MET A 92 -7.29 14.92 14.08
N LEU A 93 -7.00 14.11 13.04
CA LEU A 93 -6.65 12.69 13.21
C LEU A 93 -5.34 12.51 13.97
N ALA A 94 -4.33 13.33 13.70
CA ALA A 94 -3.05 13.30 14.43
C ALA A 94 -3.24 13.65 15.92
N LEU A 95 -4.01 14.68 16.22
CA LEU A 95 -4.32 15.10 17.59
C LEU A 95 -5.15 14.05 18.34
N LEU A 96 -6.16 13.45 17.69
CA LEU A 96 -6.95 12.36 18.28
C LEU A 96 -6.07 11.14 18.56
N ALA A 97 -5.22 10.75 17.60
CA ALA A 97 -4.31 9.63 17.79
C ALA A 97 -3.26 9.91 18.88
N PHE A 98 -2.78 11.15 19.01
CA PHE A 98 -1.90 11.57 20.11
C PHE A 98 -2.61 11.51 21.46
N ARG A 99 -3.86 12.00 21.54
CA ARG A 99 -4.66 12.00 22.77
C ARG A 99 -4.96 10.59 23.27
N TRP A 100 -5.19 9.66 22.34
CA TRP A 100 -5.53 8.27 22.65
C TRP A 100 -4.40 7.29 22.31
N ARG A 101 -3.16 7.75 22.29
CA ARG A 101 -1.97 6.94 21.90
C ARG A 101 -1.84 5.65 22.72
N GLU A 102 -2.11 5.72 24.04
CA GLU A 102 -2.02 4.54 24.92
C GLU A 102 -3.10 3.51 24.62
N ALA A 103 -4.34 3.96 24.45
CA ALA A 103 -5.45 3.11 24.06
C ALA A 103 -5.22 2.47 22.68
N LEU A 104 -4.63 3.23 21.75
CA LEU A 104 -4.28 2.75 20.42
C LEU A 104 -3.19 1.67 20.48
N CYS A 105 -2.12 1.88 21.27
CA CYS A 105 -1.09 0.88 21.48
C CYS A 105 -1.62 -0.36 22.22
N ALA A 106 -2.48 -0.18 23.21
CA ALA A 106 -3.15 -1.28 23.89
C ALA A 106 -4.05 -2.11 22.94
N TRP A 107 -4.77 -1.44 22.04
CA TRP A 107 -5.57 -2.08 21.00
C TRP A 107 -4.71 -2.85 19.99
N LEU A 108 -3.53 -2.31 19.64
CA LEU A 108 -2.54 -3.01 18.81
C LEU A 108 -1.92 -4.23 19.52
N GLY A 109 -2.02 -4.29 20.83
CA GLY A 109 -1.54 -5.41 21.67
C GLY A 109 -0.09 -5.33 22.11
N ASP A 110 0.63 -4.21 21.85
CA ASP A 110 2.01 -4.01 22.29
C ASP A 110 2.36 -2.53 22.49
N MET A 111 2.64 -2.16 23.74
CA MET A 111 3.02 -0.78 24.11
C MET A 111 4.38 -0.36 23.54
N ARG A 112 5.22 -1.31 23.13
CA ARG A 112 6.52 -1.03 22.50
C ARG A 112 6.39 -0.36 21.12
N THR A 113 5.19 -0.33 20.54
CA THR A 113 4.88 0.40 19.29
C THR A 113 4.80 1.92 19.50
N MET A 114 4.69 2.40 20.73
CA MET A 114 4.48 3.83 21.07
C MET A 114 5.51 4.77 20.40
N PRO A 115 6.85 4.56 20.51
CA PRO A 115 7.82 5.47 19.91
C PRO A 115 7.69 5.58 18.39
N ALA A 116 7.46 4.44 17.70
CA ALA A 116 7.24 4.42 16.26
C ALA A 116 5.93 5.13 15.88
N LEU A 117 4.84 4.90 16.64
CA LEU A 117 3.56 5.56 16.43
C LEU A 117 3.68 7.08 16.56
N LEU A 118 4.34 7.59 17.61
CA LEU A 118 4.55 9.02 17.82
C LEU A 118 5.30 9.68 16.67
N LEU A 119 6.30 9.01 16.08
CA LEU A 119 7.01 9.49 14.90
C LEU A 119 6.15 9.46 13.63
N TYR A 120 5.16 8.59 13.56
CA TYR A 120 4.22 8.56 12.43
C TYR A 120 3.14 9.63 12.51
N LEU A 121 2.82 10.20 13.69
CA LEU A 121 1.76 11.21 13.81
C LEU A 121 2.01 12.47 12.96
N PRO A 122 3.20 13.10 12.96
CA PRO A 122 3.47 14.24 12.09
C PRO A 122 3.51 13.89 10.61
N CYS A 123 3.71 12.60 10.24
CA CYS A 123 3.57 12.17 8.84
C CYS A 123 2.15 12.34 8.32
N ILE A 124 1.11 12.30 9.18
CA ILE A 124 -0.30 12.35 8.74
C ILE A 124 -0.61 13.65 7.99
N PRO A 125 -0.37 14.87 8.54
CA PRO A 125 -0.59 16.11 7.82
C PRO A 125 0.36 16.30 6.63
N ILE A 126 1.61 15.86 6.74
CA ILE A 126 2.59 15.95 5.65
C ILE A 126 2.13 15.13 4.45
N LEU A 127 1.78 13.86 4.66
CA LEU A 127 1.27 12.96 3.62
C LEU A 127 -0.07 13.44 3.04
N GLY A 128 -0.98 13.91 3.90
CA GLY A 128 -2.26 14.43 3.44
C GLY A 128 -2.11 15.60 2.47
N MET A 129 -1.25 16.55 2.80
CA MET A 129 -0.93 17.69 1.93
C MET A 129 -0.18 17.27 0.66
N SER A 130 0.85 16.42 0.81
CA SER A 130 1.62 15.89 -0.31
C SER A 130 0.72 15.19 -1.34
N CYS A 131 -0.18 14.32 -0.88
CA CYS A 131 -1.10 13.58 -1.75
C CYS A 131 -2.08 14.50 -2.51
N VAL A 132 -2.57 15.57 -1.88
CA VAL A 132 -3.44 16.56 -2.54
C VAL A 132 -2.67 17.33 -3.63
N LEU A 133 -1.43 17.77 -3.34
CA LEU A 133 -0.58 18.47 -4.30
C LEU A 133 -0.20 17.55 -5.48
N ASN A 134 0.16 16.30 -5.18
CA ASN A 134 0.43 15.28 -6.20
C ASN A 134 -0.81 15.01 -7.07
N GLY A 135 -1.99 14.87 -6.44
CA GLY A 135 -3.27 14.71 -7.14
C GLY A 135 -3.55 15.87 -8.11
N TYR A 136 -3.28 17.10 -7.68
CA TYR A 136 -3.38 18.28 -8.55
C TYR A 136 -2.40 18.22 -9.71
N ALA A 137 -1.13 17.90 -9.45
CA ALA A 137 -0.09 17.80 -10.47
C ALA A 137 -0.43 16.73 -11.52
N TYR A 138 -0.94 15.57 -11.11
CA TYR A 138 -1.45 14.55 -12.03
C TYR A 138 -2.65 15.05 -12.84
N GLY A 139 -3.60 15.75 -12.20
CA GLY A 139 -4.78 16.29 -12.86
C GLY A 139 -4.47 17.30 -13.96
N ILE A 140 -3.44 18.13 -13.80
CA ILE A 140 -2.99 19.08 -14.81
C ILE A 140 -1.98 18.51 -15.83
N GLY A 141 -1.72 17.20 -15.79
CA GLY A 141 -0.80 16.51 -16.70
C GLY A 141 0.69 16.79 -16.48
N LYS A 142 1.08 17.17 -15.25
CA LYS A 142 2.47 17.41 -14.84
C LYS A 142 2.98 16.33 -13.84
N PRO A 143 3.11 15.06 -14.25
CA PRO A 143 3.41 13.97 -13.34
C PRO A 143 4.90 13.87 -12.93
N ILE A 144 5.78 14.68 -13.52
CA ILE A 144 7.22 14.60 -13.28
C ILE A 144 7.56 15.02 -11.84
N ALA A 145 6.95 16.11 -11.35
CA ALA A 145 7.23 16.59 -9.99
C ALA A 145 6.85 15.58 -8.89
N PRO A 146 5.64 14.95 -8.92
CA PRO A 146 5.34 13.83 -8.03
C PRO A 146 6.34 12.67 -8.11
N ALA A 147 6.72 12.25 -9.32
CA ALA A 147 7.63 11.12 -9.52
C ALA A 147 9.05 11.40 -8.95
N VAL A 148 9.55 12.62 -9.12
CA VAL A 148 10.84 13.05 -8.53
C VAL A 148 10.70 13.16 -7.01
N GLY A 149 9.56 13.64 -6.50
CA GLY A 149 9.28 13.69 -5.07
C GLY A 149 9.31 12.32 -4.40
N GLU A 150 8.64 11.32 -5.00
CA GLU A 150 8.66 9.94 -4.52
C GLU A 150 10.08 9.32 -4.53
N LEU A 151 10.88 9.63 -5.56
CA LEU A 151 12.25 9.16 -5.63
C LEU A 151 13.12 9.80 -4.52
N LEU A 152 13.00 11.13 -4.34
CA LEU A 152 13.71 11.85 -3.28
C LEU A 152 13.34 11.33 -1.89
N GLU A 153 12.04 11.11 -1.65
CA GLU A 153 11.53 10.49 -0.42
C GLU A 153 12.21 9.15 -0.13
N GLN A 154 12.28 8.25 -1.12
CA GLN A 154 12.89 6.94 -0.94
C GLN A 154 14.41 7.01 -0.71
N VAL A 155 15.11 7.91 -1.39
CA VAL A 155 16.54 8.11 -1.19
C VAL A 155 16.83 8.65 0.21
N VAL A 156 16.12 9.69 0.65
CA VAL A 156 16.27 10.27 2.00
C VAL A 156 15.93 9.22 3.07
N ARG A 157 14.82 8.47 2.88
CA ARG A 157 14.42 7.38 3.78
C ARG A 157 15.51 6.31 3.88
N ALA A 158 16.08 5.88 2.76
CA ALA A 158 17.13 4.86 2.74
C ALA A 158 18.42 5.35 3.44
N LEU A 159 18.88 6.54 3.11
CA LEU A 159 20.09 7.11 3.71
C LEU A 159 19.94 7.29 5.23
N LEU A 160 18.78 7.82 5.67
CA LEU A 160 18.54 8.02 7.10
C LEU A 160 18.35 6.68 7.84
N CYS A 161 17.68 5.69 7.25
CA CYS A 161 17.62 4.35 7.83
C CYS A 161 19.01 3.79 8.07
N VAL A 162 19.89 3.84 7.07
CA VAL A 162 21.27 3.33 7.20
C VAL A 162 22.00 4.09 8.32
N ARG A 163 21.95 5.41 8.32
CA ARG A 163 22.63 6.21 9.35
C ARG A 163 22.12 5.93 10.76
N LEU A 164 20.80 5.84 10.95
CA LEU A 164 20.19 5.60 12.26
C LEU A 164 20.48 4.18 12.78
N VAL A 165 20.44 3.15 11.91
CA VAL A 165 20.75 1.77 12.32
C VAL A 165 22.19 1.68 12.84
N TYR A 166 23.15 2.33 12.18
CA TYR A 166 24.56 2.34 12.67
C TYR A 166 24.74 3.23 13.90
N GLY A 167 24.02 4.36 13.98
CA GLY A 167 24.14 5.30 15.11
C GLY A 167 23.44 4.84 16.39
N LEU A 168 22.41 4.00 16.28
CA LEU A 168 21.60 3.52 17.42
C LEU A 168 21.89 2.06 17.79
N ARG A 169 23.04 1.54 17.39
CA ARG A 169 23.47 0.18 17.79
C ARG A 169 23.57 0.06 19.31
N GLY A 170 22.95 -0.97 19.89
CA GLY A 170 22.93 -1.17 21.35
C GLY A 170 21.83 -0.40 22.10
N MET A 171 21.02 0.37 21.41
CA MET A 171 19.87 1.06 22.03
C MET A 171 18.70 0.08 22.29
N PRO A 172 17.76 0.43 23.19
CA PRO A 172 16.59 -0.38 23.46
C PRO A 172 15.80 -0.74 22.20
N LEU A 173 15.25 -1.95 22.16
CA LEU A 173 14.49 -2.49 21.02
C LEU A 173 13.37 -1.57 20.53
N THR A 174 12.73 -0.84 21.45
CA THR A 174 11.66 0.11 21.15
C THR A 174 12.11 1.28 20.29
N LEU A 175 13.33 1.79 20.52
CA LEU A 175 13.93 2.84 19.72
C LEU A 175 14.43 2.33 18.38
N VAL A 176 15.01 1.15 18.37
CA VAL A 176 15.47 0.49 17.15
C VAL A 176 14.28 0.19 16.22
N ALA A 177 13.15 -0.28 16.78
CA ALA A 177 11.91 -0.50 16.02
C ALA A 177 11.27 0.80 15.49
N ALA A 178 11.62 1.95 16.04
CA ALA A 178 11.12 3.25 15.59
C ALA A 178 11.95 3.87 14.45
N ILE A 179 13.13 3.31 14.12
CA ILE A 179 14.01 3.82 13.05
C ILE A 179 13.29 3.96 11.71
N PRO A 180 12.52 2.96 11.23
CA PRO A 180 11.79 3.08 9.96
C PRO A 180 10.76 4.21 9.96
N ALA A 181 10.14 4.49 11.13
CA ALA A 181 9.20 5.59 11.28
C ALA A 181 9.90 6.96 11.21
N ALA A 182 11.05 7.11 11.87
CA ALA A 182 11.86 8.33 11.81
C ALA A 182 12.34 8.62 10.38
N ALA A 183 12.82 7.58 9.70
CA ALA A 183 13.26 7.70 8.32
C ALA A 183 12.12 7.97 7.35
N ALA A 184 10.93 7.40 7.59
CA ALA A 184 9.73 7.73 6.84
C ALA A 184 9.34 9.19 7.00
N LEU A 185 9.32 9.71 8.24
CA LEU A 185 9.03 11.12 8.51
C LEU A 185 9.96 12.06 7.73
N ALA A 186 11.25 11.80 7.74
CA ALA A 186 12.22 12.62 7.02
C ALA A 186 12.05 12.51 5.49
N GLY A 187 11.84 11.29 4.97
CA GLY A 187 11.61 11.07 3.55
C GLY A 187 10.34 11.76 3.05
N GLU A 188 9.22 11.56 3.74
CA GLU A 188 7.93 12.21 3.43
C GLU A 188 8.04 13.74 3.49
N THR A 189 8.79 14.26 4.48
CA THR A 189 9.03 15.70 4.59
C THR A 189 9.83 16.22 3.40
N ALA A 190 10.87 15.51 2.96
CA ALA A 190 11.67 15.90 1.80
C ALA A 190 10.85 15.89 0.50
N GLY A 191 10.06 14.82 0.27
CA GLY A 191 9.14 14.74 -0.87
C GLY A 191 8.07 15.83 -0.85
N PHE A 192 7.49 16.10 0.32
CA PHE A 192 6.50 17.16 0.52
C PHE A 192 7.09 18.54 0.23
N LEU A 193 8.28 18.87 0.75
CA LEU A 193 8.92 20.14 0.49
C LEU A 193 9.17 20.37 -1.00
N LEU A 194 9.59 19.34 -1.73
CA LEU A 194 9.76 19.43 -3.18
C LEU A 194 8.44 19.74 -3.90
N ILE A 195 7.38 19.00 -3.65
CA ILE A 195 6.11 19.23 -4.32
C ILE A 195 5.46 20.55 -3.87
N LEU A 196 5.68 20.97 -2.63
CA LEU A 196 5.22 22.25 -2.10
C LEU A 196 5.89 23.41 -2.85
N THR A 197 7.23 23.40 -3.01
CA THR A 197 7.94 24.48 -3.74
C THR A 197 7.43 24.63 -5.17
N VAL A 198 7.18 23.50 -5.86
CA VAL A 198 6.63 23.50 -7.22
C VAL A 198 5.19 24.04 -7.28
N SER A 199 4.41 23.77 -6.22
CA SER A 199 2.98 24.12 -6.16
C SER A 199 2.69 25.44 -5.44
N LEU A 200 3.68 26.05 -4.78
CA LEU A 200 3.51 27.19 -3.88
C LEU A 200 2.84 28.37 -4.57
N ARG A 201 3.34 28.74 -5.77
CA ARG A 201 2.77 29.84 -6.56
C ARG A 201 1.29 29.61 -6.91
N THR A 202 0.91 28.36 -7.13
CA THR A 202 -0.48 27.99 -7.45
C THR A 202 -1.38 28.05 -6.22
N LEU A 203 -0.88 27.65 -5.05
CA LEU A 203 -1.61 27.70 -3.79
C LEU A 203 -1.97 29.14 -3.39
N PHE A 204 -1.09 30.11 -3.63
CA PHE A 204 -1.32 31.51 -3.27
C PHE A 204 -1.97 32.33 -4.38
N ARG A 205 -2.11 31.82 -5.61
CA ARG A 205 -2.76 32.49 -6.71
C ARG A 205 -4.27 32.64 -6.49
N GLN A 206 -4.84 33.81 -6.71
CA GLN A 206 -6.29 34.02 -6.62
C GLN A 206 -7.04 33.34 -7.75
N GLY A 207 -7.91 32.39 -7.45
CA GLY A 207 -8.77 31.74 -8.42
C GLY A 207 -10.00 32.60 -8.75
N LYS A 208 -10.08 33.14 -9.99
CA LYS A 208 -11.27 33.83 -10.52
C LYS A 208 -12.24 32.80 -11.13
N GLY A 209 -13.54 32.98 -10.98
CA GLY A 209 -14.55 32.14 -11.64
C GLY A 209 -15.82 31.90 -10.81
N ALA A 210 -16.85 31.21 -11.37
CA ALA A 210 -18.18 31.06 -10.80
C ALA A 210 -18.16 30.32 -9.42
N ARG A 211 -19.02 30.77 -8.49
CA ARG A 211 -19.14 30.28 -7.12
C ARG A 211 -19.97 28.99 -7.01
N ARG A 212 -19.70 27.95 -7.78
CA ARG A 212 -20.33 26.65 -7.52
C ARG A 212 -19.74 26.01 -6.26
N PRO A 213 -20.50 25.23 -5.48
CA PRO A 213 -20.04 24.64 -4.22
C PRO A 213 -19.02 23.51 -4.45
N ILE A 214 -17.74 23.89 -4.57
CA ILE A 214 -16.62 22.99 -4.81
C ILE A 214 -16.51 21.94 -3.68
N PHE A 215 -16.74 22.34 -2.44
CA PHE A 215 -16.65 21.49 -1.26
C PHE A 215 -17.58 20.27 -1.36
N ARG A 216 -18.86 20.51 -1.72
CA ARG A 216 -19.84 19.41 -1.82
C ARG A 216 -19.50 18.44 -2.95
N GLU A 217 -19.03 18.96 -4.08
CA GLU A 217 -18.61 18.14 -5.23
C GLU A 217 -17.36 17.32 -4.89
N LEU A 218 -16.38 17.92 -4.21
CA LEU A 218 -15.17 17.27 -3.74
C LEU A 218 -15.50 16.13 -2.77
N LEU A 219 -16.36 16.36 -1.77
CA LEU A 219 -16.79 15.34 -0.81
C LEU A 219 -17.59 14.21 -1.48
N ALA A 220 -18.49 14.54 -2.40
CA ALA A 220 -19.28 13.52 -3.11
C ALA A 220 -18.40 12.54 -3.90
N LEU A 221 -17.25 12.99 -4.42
CA LEU A 221 -16.27 12.15 -5.09
C LEU A 221 -15.33 11.42 -4.10
N ALA A 222 -14.91 12.11 -3.04
CA ALA A 222 -13.91 11.61 -2.10
C ALA A 222 -14.48 10.57 -1.12
N LEU A 223 -15.66 10.80 -0.53
CA LEU A 223 -16.22 9.97 0.55
C LEU A 223 -16.41 8.50 0.17
N PRO A 224 -17.00 8.15 -1.01
CA PRO A 224 -17.17 6.74 -1.36
C PRO A 224 -15.83 5.99 -1.49
N LEU A 225 -14.82 6.63 -2.10
CA LEU A 225 -13.49 6.05 -2.26
C LEU A 225 -12.77 5.90 -0.92
N THR A 226 -12.87 6.93 -0.06
CA THR A 226 -12.31 6.91 1.29
C THR A 226 -12.92 5.82 2.14
N GLY A 227 -14.26 5.71 2.16
CA GLY A 227 -14.96 4.70 2.94
C GLY A 227 -14.52 3.28 2.57
N MET A 228 -14.41 3.00 1.27
CA MET A 228 -13.94 1.70 0.78
C MET A 228 -12.51 1.37 1.24
N ARG A 229 -11.61 2.33 1.16
CA ARG A 229 -10.20 2.17 1.56
C ARG A 229 -10.06 2.06 3.08
N LEU A 230 -10.85 2.84 3.83
CA LEU A 230 -10.83 2.83 5.28
C LEU A 230 -11.23 1.46 5.85
N VAL A 231 -12.27 0.83 5.31
CA VAL A 231 -12.66 -0.53 5.74
C VAL A 231 -11.55 -1.53 5.43
N SER A 232 -10.92 -1.43 4.25
CA SER A 232 -9.79 -2.31 3.90
C SER A 232 -8.59 -2.09 4.83
N ALA A 233 -8.25 -0.85 5.16
CA ALA A 233 -7.16 -0.52 6.09
C ALA A 233 -7.45 -1.03 7.50
N LEU A 234 -8.70 -0.86 7.97
CA LEU A 234 -9.15 -1.39 9.27
C LEU A 234 -8.99 -2.91 9.33
N MET A 235 -9.46 -3.63 8.32
CA MET A 235 -9.31 -5.10 8.26
C MET A 235 -7.84 -5.55 8.27
N GLN A 236 -6.97 -4.81 7.57
CA GLN A 236 -5.53 -5.10 7.57
C GLN A 236 -4.90 -4.87 8.95
N THR A 237 -5.26 -3.77 9.63
CA THR A 237 -4.76 -3.46 10.97
C THR A 237 -5.26 -4.46 11.99
N VAL A 238 -6.55 -4.83 11.95
CA VAL A 238 -7.14 -5.89 12.79
C VAL A 238 -6.42 -7.22 12.56
N ASN A 239 -6.18 -7.60 11.30
CA ASN A 239 -5.47 -8.83 10.97
C ASN A 239 -4.04 -8.84 11.56
N ALA A 240 -3.32 -7.71 11.42
CA ALA A 240 -1.96 -7.58 11.95
C ALA A 240 -1.90 -7.64 13.49
N SER A 241 -2.87 -7.03 14.19
CA SER A 241 -2.95 -7.05 15.66
C SER A 241 -3.42 -8.40 16.23
N LEU A 242 -4.28 -9.11 15.48
CA LEU A 242 -4.76 -10.43 15.89
C LEU A 242 -3.66 -11.51 15.88
N ILE A 243 -2.72 -11.46 14.94
CA ILE A 243 -1.68 -12.47 14.82
C ILE A 243 -0.89 -12.65 16.13
N PRO A 244 -0.25 -11.60 16.70
CA PRO A 244 0.47 -11.77 17.97
C PRO A 244 -0.46 -12.11 19.14
N ALA A 245 -1.67 -11.54 19.18
CA ALA A 245 -2.65 -11.86 20.23
C ALA A 245 -3.03 -13.35 20.24
N ARG A 246 -3.24 -13.95 19.06
CA ARG A 246 -3.59 -15.37 18.92
C ARG A 246 -2.41 -16.32 19.09
N LEU A 247 -1.19 -15.89 18.76
CA LEU A 247 0.02 -16.67 19.02
C LEU A 247 0.29 -16.81 20.52
N ARG A 248 -0.03 -15.78 21.32
CA ARG A 248 0.05 -15.88 22.79
C ARG A 248 -0.88 -16.94 23.34
N LEU A 249 -2.08 -17.13 22.77
CA LEU A 249 -3.00 -18.22 23.16
C LEU A 249 -2.47 -19.61 22.78
N PHE A 250 -1.63 -19.69 21.77
CA PHE A 250 -0.90 -20.94 21.44
C PHE A 250 0.24 -21.26 22.42
N GLY A 251 0.64 -20.29 23.27
CA GLY A 251 1.73 -20.46 24.24
C GLY A 251 3.00 -19.71 23.91
N PHE A 252 3.01 -18.85 22.88
CA PHE A 252 4.19 -18.04 22.57
C PHE A 252 4.35 -16.89 23.58
N SER A 253 5.60 -16.57 23.93
CA SER A 253 5.89 -15.34 24.68
C SER A 253 5.54 -14.11 23.85
N ALA A 254 5.41 -12.95 24.50
CA ALA A 254 5.17 -11.68 23.80
C ALA A 254 6.24 -11.38 22.74
N GLU A 255 7.49 -11.73 23.01
CA GLU A 255 8.62 -11.53 22.11
C GLU A 255 8.57 -12.47 20.90
N GLN A 256 8.30 -13.74 21.13
CA GLN A 256 8.15 -14.75 20.08
C GLN A 256 6.96 -14.44 19.16
N ALA A 257 5.84 -13.96 19.72
CA ALA A 257 4.68 -13.58 18.96
C ALA A 257 4.97 -12.37 18.04
N MET A 258 5.73 -11.38 18.56
CA MET A 258 6.16 -10.23 17.75
C MET A 258 7.19 -10.62 16.69
N ALA A 259 8.16 -11.45 17.01
CA ALA A 259 9.10 -11.98 16.03
C ALA A 259 8.38 -12.75 14.91
N SER A 260 7.37 -13.56 15.25
CA SER A 260 6.54 -14.26 14.28
C SER A 260 5.77 -13.33 13.36
N LEU A 261 5.23 -12.23 13.88
CA LEU A 261 4.60 -11.17 13.07
C LEU A 261 5.62 -10.55 12.12
N GLY A 262 6.83 -10.23 12.60
CA GLY A 262 7.92 -9.69 11.79
C GLY A 262 8.34 -10.63 10.67
N ILE A 263 8.44 -11.92 10.94
CA ILE A 263 8.72 -12.95 9.93
C ILE A 263 7.60 -12.97 8.87
N PHE A 264 6.34 -12.97 9.30
CA PHE A 264 5.20 -13.10 8.38
C PHE A 264 4.97 -11.81 7.57
N HIS A 265 4.81 -10.65 8.22
CA HIS A 265 4.51 -9.37 7.55
C HIS A 265 5.76 -8.67 7.04
N GLY A 266 6.87 -8.73 7.79
CA GLY A 266 8.11 -8.03 7.48
C GLY A 266 8.98 -8.72 6.42
N MET A 267 8.96 -10.06 6.39
CA MET A 267 9.86 -10.86 5.55
C MET A 267 9.13 -11.69 4.50
N LEU A 268 8.21 -12.59 4.92
CA LEU A 268 7.52 -13.51 4.03
C LEU A 268 6.66 -12.78 2.98
N LYS A 269 5.71 -11.97 3.44
CA LYS A 269 4.72 -11.32 2.58
C LYS A 269 5.34 -10.42 1.49
N PRO A 270 6.38 -9.59 1.77
CA PRO A 270 7.06 -8.80 0.75
C PRO A 270 7.71 -9.63 -0.35
N VAL A 271 8.32 -10.77 0.00
CA VAL A 271 8.91 -11.68 -0.99
C VAL A 271 7.86 -12.27 -1.91
N LEU A 272 6.72 -12.72 -1.36
CA LEU A 272 5.60 -13.25 -2.15
C LEU A 272 4.97 -12.20 -3.07
N MET A 273 4.99 -10.92 -2.67
CA MET A 273 4.40 -9.82 -3.46
C MET A 273 5.34 -9.26 -4.54
N LEU A 274 6.64 -9.56 -4.49
CA LEU A 274 7.63 -8.99 -5.40
C LEU A 274 7.28 -9.19 -6.88
N PRO A 275 6.89 -10.40 -7.35
CA PRO A 275 6.53 -10.62 -8.74
C PRO A 275 5.30 -9.83 -9.19
N SER A 276 4.41 -9.52 -8.24
CA SER A 276 3.21 -8.71 -8.51
C SER A 276 3.55 -7.29 -8.98
N PHE A 277 4.73 -6.76 -8.64
CA PHE A 277 5.16 -5.43 -9.12
C PHE A 277 5.43 -5.41 -10.61
N ILE A 278 6.02 -6.49 -11.16
CA ILE A 278 6.25 -6.64 -12.60
C ILE A 278 4.92 -6.71 -13.33
N VAL A 279 4.02 -7.55 -12.80
CA VAL A 279 2.69 -7.79 -13.38
C VAL A 279 1.77 -6.55 -13.26
N CYS A 280 1.95 -5.73 -12.24
CA CYS A 280 1.23 -4.46 -12.10
C CYS A 280 1.48 -3.52 -13.29
N SER A 281 2.72 -3.45 -13.79
CA SER A 281 3.07 -2.65 -14.96
C SER A 281 2.34 -3.14 -16.23
N LEU A 282 2.20 -4.46 -16.39
CA LEU A 282 1.43 -5.05 -17.49
C LEU A 282 -0.06 -4.66 -17.39
N SER A 283 -0.63 -4.72 -16.21
CA SER A 283 -2.03 -4.34 -15.95
C SER A 283 -2.27 -2.85 -16.23
N MET A 284 -1.36 -1.98 -15.82
CA MET A 284 -1.45 -0.53 -16.08
C MET A 284 -1.36 -0.21 -17.57
N ALA A 285 -0.49 -0.87 -18.31
CA ALA A 285 -0.33 -0.69 -19.75
C ALA A 285 -1.56 -1.17 -20.55
N ALA A 286 -2.20 -2.26 -20.11
CA ALA A 286 -3.36 -2.84 -20.79
C ALA A 286 -4.71 -2.21 -20.41
N SER A 287 -4.79 -1.51 -19.27
CA SER A 287 -6.04 -0.90 -18.78
C SER A 287 -6.69 0.08 -19.76
N PRO A 288 -5.97 1.01 -20.42
CA PRO A 288 -6.56 1.93 -21.40
C PRO A 288 -7.12 1.19 -22.62
N GLU A 289 -6.43 0.16 -23.07
CA GLU A 289 -6.86 -0.64 -24.23
C GLU A 289 -8.13 -1.44 -23.90
N LEU A 290 -8.21 -2.05 -22.71
CA LEU A 290 -9.42 -2.72 -22.23
C LEU A 290 -10.62 -1.77 -22.19
N THR A 291 -10.41 -0.56 -21.64
CA THR A 291 -11.47 0.47 -21.57
C THR A 291 -11.92 0.91 -22.97
N ARG A 292 -10.98 1.07 -23.90
CA ARG A 292 -11.26 1.44 -25.28
C ARG A 292 -12.05 0.34 -26.00
N MET A 293 -11.59 -0.92 -25.92
CA MET A 293 -12.26 -2.06 -26.54
C MET A 293 -13.68 -2.25 -25.99
N GLN A 294 -13.87 -2.02 -24.68
CA GLN A 294 -15.20 -2.05 -24.06
C GLN A 294 -16.12 -0.96 -24.64
N ALA A 295 -15.61 0.28 -24.77
CA ALA A 295 -16.39 1.38 -25.34
C ALA A 295 -16.75 1.15 -26.82
N GLU A 296 -15.88 0.48 -27.58
CA GLU A 296 -16.08 0.10 -28.98
C GLU A 296 -16.94 -1.19 -29.16
N GLY A 297 -17.38 -1.85 -28.06
CA GLY A 297 -18.14 -3.09 -28.12
C GLY A 297 -17.34 -4.29 -28.66
N LYS A 298 -15.99 -4.22 -28.66
CA LYS A 298 -15.13 -5.28 -29.17
C LYS A 298 -14.96 -6.42 -28.16
N PRO A 299 -14.72 -7.67 -28.63
CA PRO A 299 -14.54 -8.81 -27.74
C PRO A 299 -13.28 -8.67 -26.88
N LEU A 300 -13.44 -8.64 -25.57
CA LEU A 300 -12.36 -8.48 -24.58
C LEU A 300 -11.60 -9.79 -24.29
N ALA A 301 -12.23 -10.94 -24.61
CA ALA A 301 -11.76 -12.25 -24.17
C ALA A 301 -10.32 -12.59 -24.63
N CYS A 302 -9.94 -12.22 -25.86
CA CYS A 302 -8.61 -12.50 -26.39
C CYS A 302 -7.51 -11.76 -25.61
N LEU A 303 -7.68 -10.45 -25.40
CA LEU A 303 -6.73 -9.64 -24.66
C LEU A 303 -6.64 -10.08 -23.19
N SER A 304 -7.77 -10.29 -22.55
CA SER A 304 -7.85 -10.74 -21.17
C SER A 304 -7.17 -12.10 -20.97
N ARG A 305 -7.39 -13.06 -21.87
CA ARG A 305 -6.74 -14.37 -21.82
C ARG A 305 -5.22 -14.27 -21.97
N ARG A 306 -4.74 -13.41 -22.88
CA ARG A 306 -3.29 -13.14 -23.03
C ARG A 306 -2.70 -12.53 -21.76
N MET A 307 -3.38 -11.56 -21.15
CA MET A 307 -2.94 -10.96 -19.89
C MET A 307 -2.85 -12.00 -18.76
N LEU A 308 -3.88 -12.83 -18.60
CA LEU A 308 -3.92 -13.87 -17.58
C LEU A 308 -2.84 -14.94 -17.83
N ALA A 309 -2.64 -15.37 -19.08
CA ALA A 309 -1.61 -16.34 -19.44
C ALA A 309 -0.20 -15.80 -19.19
N ALA A 310 0.09 -14.55 -19.60
CA ALA A 310 1.36 -13.89 -19.32
C ALA A 310 1.60 -13.75 -17.81
N THR A 311 0.56 -13.41 -17.05
CA THR A 311 0.64 -13.31 -15.59
C THR A 311 0.93 -14.66 -14.93
N LEU A 312 0.28 -15.73 -15.41
CA LEU A 312 0.53 -17.07 -14.90
C LEU A 312 1.95 -17.56 -15.21
N LEU A 313 2.44 -17.25 -16.41
CA LEU A 313 3.82 -17.57 -16.81
C LEU A 313 4.83 -16.84 -15.92
N VAL A 314 4.70 -15.53 -15.77
CA VAL A 314 5.57 -14.71 -14.90
C VAL A 314 5.46 -15.13 -13.45
N GLY A 315 4.23 -15.32 -12.95
CA GLY A 315 3.98 -15.76 -11.58
C GLY A 315 4.49 -17.18 -11.30
N GLY A 316 4.33 -18.10 -12.26
CA GLY A 316 4.86 -19.46 -12.16
C GLY A 316 6.39 -19.51 -12.20
N GLY A 317 7.01 -18.75 -13.11
CA GLY A 317 8.47 -18.60 -13.15
C GLY A 317 9.02 -17.98 -11.86
N ALA A 318 8.35 -16.97 -11.34
CA ALA A 318 8.73 -16.35 -10.07
C ALA A 318 8.52 -17.29 -8.86
N MET A 319 7.47 -18.11 -8.87
CA MET A 319 7.26 -19.17 -7.86
C MET A 319 8.43 -20.14 -7.85
N ALA A 320 8.83 -20.64 -9.03
CA ALA A 320 9.99 -21.52 -9.15
C ALA A 320 11.28 -20.84 -8.66
N GLY A 321 11.49 -19.58 -9.04
CA GLY A 321 12.62 -18.77 -8.56
C GLY A 321 12.62 -18.63 -7.04
N VAL A 322 11.50 -18.23 -6.44
CA VAL A 322 11.38 -18.09 -4.97
C VAL A 322 11.61 -19.44 -4.28
N PHE A 323 11.10 -20.55 -4.84
CA PHE A 323 11.31 -21.88 -4.26
C PHE A 323 12.76 -22.33 -4.30
N ILE A 324 13.42 -22.15 -5.46
CA ILE A 324 14.84 -22.53 -5.65
C ILE A 324 15.75 -21.68 -4.77
N PHE A 325 15.53 -20.36 -4.77
CA PHE A 325 16.35 -19.42 -4.00
C PHE A 325 15.88 -19.21 -2.56
N ALA A 326 14.85 -19.97 -2.09
CA ALA A 326 14.35 -19.87 -0.72
C ALA A 326 15.45 -20.02 0.36
N PRO A 327 16.43 -20.96 0.25
CA PRO A 327 17.53 -21.05 1.22
C PRO A 327 18.39 -19.78 1.23
N LEU A 328 18.72 -19.25 0.05
CA LEU A 328 19.50 -18.02 -0.10
C LEU A 328 18.77 -16.82 0.51
N ILE A 329 17.47 -16.71 0.23
CA ILE A 329 16.61 -15.65 0.77
C ILE A 329 16.56 -15.73 2.30
N ALA A 330 16.30 -16.92 2.87
CA ALA A 330 16.14 -17.07 4.30
C ALA A 330 17.47 -16.90 5.06
N HIS A 331 18.56 -17.53 4.61
CA HIS A 331 19.81 -17.58 5.36
C HIS A 331 20.75 -16.42 5.07
N VAL A 332 20.81 -15.96 3.79
CA VAL A 332 21.75 -14.89 3.40
C VAL A 332 21.10 -13.51 3.49
N PHE A 333 19.92 -13.33 2.87
CA PHE A 333 19.29 -12.02 2.82
C PHE A 333 18.65 -11.62 4.13
N TYR A 334 17.84 -12.50 4.74
CA TYR A 334 17.13 -12.19 6.00
C TYR A 334 17.83 -12.71 7.26
N LYS A 335 18.80 -13.61 7.14
CA LYS A 335 19.46 -14.30 8.29
C LYS A 335 18.45 -14.91 9.27
N GLN A 336 17.35 -15.47 8.76
CA GLN A 336 16.24 -15.97 9.54
C GLN A 336 15.84 -17.39 9.08
N ALA A 337 16.33 -18.41 9.76
CA ALA A 337 16.08 -19.82 9.41
C ALA A 337 14.60 -20.20 9.45
N ALA A 338 13.83 -19.63 10.41
CA ALA A 338 12.41 -19.89 10.54
C ALA A 338 11.57 -19.41 9.31
N LEU A 339 12.13 -18.55 8.47
CA LEU A 339 11.48 -18.09 7.25
C LEU A 339 11.45 -19.18 6.15
N LEU A 340 12.46 -20.06 6.08
CA LEU A 340 12.62 -21.04 5.00
C LEU A 340 11.40 -21.97 4.83
N PRO A 341 10.92 -22.70 5.86
CA PRO A 341 9.79 -23.58 5.70
C PRO A 341 8.50 -22.84 5.33
N LEU A 342 8.29 -21.65 5.90
CA LEU A 342 7.12 -20.81 5.59
C LEU A 342 7.17 -20.32 4.16
N LEU A 343 8.34 -19.90 3.66
CA LEU A 343 8.54 -19.41 2.31
C LEU A 343 8.26 -20.50 1.28
N ARG A 344 8.79 -21.71 1.49
CA ARG A 344 8.54 -22.86 0.60
C ARG A 344 7.07 -23.23 0.53
N ALA A 345 6.40 -23.29 1.67
CA ALA A 345 4.98 -23.61 1.74
C ALA A 345 4.09 -22.52 1.13
N ALA A 346 4.50 -21.25 1.24
CA ALA A 346 3.75 -20.11 0.70
C ALA A 346 4.06 -19.81 -0.78
N CYS A 347 5.08 -20.43 -1.40
CA CYS A 347 5.42 -20.24 -2.81
C CYS A 347 4.24 -20.36 -3.78
N PRO A 348 3.31 -21.34 -3.64
CA PRO A 348 2.14 -21.44 -4.52
C PRO A 348 1.23 -20.21 -4.52
N LEU A 349 1.34 -19.34 -3.50
CA LEU A 349 0.58 -18.10 -3.44
C LEU A 349 1.12 -17.01 -4.38
N VAL A 350 2.37 -17.11 -4.84
CA VAL A 350 3.00 -16.14 -5.74
C VAL A 350 2.18 -15.93 -7.02
N PRO A 351 1.87 -16.97 -7.82
CA PRO A 351 1.03 -16.80 -9.01
C PRO A 351 -0.40 -16.37 -8.67
N VAL A 352 -0.96 -16.82 -7.55
CA VAL A 352 -2.31 -16.43 -7.10
C VAL A 352 -2.35 -14.92 -6.80
N MET A 353 -1.37 -14.39 -6.09
CA MET A 353 -1.28 -12.97 -5.77
C MET A 353 -1.06 -12.12 -7.03
N ALA A 354 -0.20 -12.57 -7.95
CA ALA A 354 0.00 -11.90 -9.24
C ALA A 354 -1.30 -11.86 -10.07
N MET A 355 -2.03 -12.96 -10.14
CA MET A 355 -3.34 -13.04 -10.81
C MET A 355 -4.35 -12.10 -10.18
N ASN A 356 -4.42 -12.01 -8.85
CA ASN A 356 -5.30 -11.08 -8.13
C ASN A 356 -5.03 -9.63 -8.50
N HIS A 357 -3.76 -9.23 -8.65
CA HIS A 357 -3.40 -7.88 -9.10
C HIS A 357 -3.91 -7.57 -10.50
N VAL A 358 -3.75 -8.49 -11.45
CA VAL A 358 -4.24 -8.31 -12.82
C VAL A 358 -5.76 -8.29 -12.87
N CYS A 359 -6.42 -9.24 -12.19
CA CYS A 359 -7.88 -9.26 -12.13
C CYS A 359 -8.45 -7.95 -11.54
N SER A 360 -7.82 -7.41 -10.48
CA SER A 360 -8.20 -6.13 -9.89
C SER A 360 -8.02 -4.97 -10.89
N GLY A 361 -6.91 -4.94 -11.63
CA GLY A 361 -6.67 -3.96 -12.69
C GLY A 361 -7.71 -4.03 -13.81
N MET A 362 -8.05 -5.23 -14.28
CA MET A 362 -9.10 -5.46 -15.28
C MET A 362 -10.47 -5.02 -14.76
N MET A 363 -10.82 -5.37 -13.51
CA MET A 363 -12.11 -4.95 -12.91
C MET A 363 -12.19 -3.42 -12.79
N ASN A 364 -11.08 -2.75 -12.47
CA ASN A 364 -11.03 -1.29 -12.41
C ASN A 364 -11.20 -0.66 -13.80
N ALA A 365 -10.56 -1.21 -14.84
CA ALA A 365 -10.70 -0.76 -16.22
C ALA A 365 -12.14 -0.92 -16.75
N LEU A 366 -12.82 -1.98 -16.34
CA LEU A 366 -14.21 -2.28 -16.71
C LEU A 366 -15.28 -1.58 -15.85
N GLY A 367 -14.88 -0.72 -14.90
CA GLY A 367 -15.83 -0.03 -14.03
C GLY A 367 -16.46 -0.90 -12.94
N LEU A 368 -15.94 -2.11 -12.69
CA LEU A 368 -16.44 -3.07 -11.70
C LEU A 368 -15.92 -2.82 -10.27
N GLN A 369 -15.64 -1.56 -9.92
CA GLN A 369 -15.02 -1.20 -8.63
C GLN A 369 -15.86 -1.63 -7.42
N LYS A 370 -17.21 -1.52 -7.52
CA LYS A 370 -18.12 -1.97 -6.44
C LYS A 370 -18.02 -3.47 -6.19
N THR A 371 -17.90 -4.25 -7.26
CA THR A 371 -17.74 -5.72 -7.17
C THR A 371 -16.38 -6.08 -6.60
N SER A 372 -15.31 -5.41 -7.07
CA SER A 372 -13.96 -5.58 -6.54
C SER A 372 -13.90 -5.30 -5.03
N LEU A 373 -14.60 -4.25 -4.57
CA LEU A 373 -14.71 -3.95 -3.15
C LEU A 373 -15.38 -5.07 -2.36
N LYS A 374 -16.56 -5.55 -2.81
CA LYS A 374 -17.28 -6.64 -2.13
C LYS A 374 -16.40 -7.88 -1.99
N ILE A 375 -15.66 -8.22 -3.04
CA ILE A 375 -14.71 -9.34 -3.04
C ILE A 375 -13.59 -9.09 -2.02
N SER A 376 -13.00 -7.90 -2.02
CA SER A 376 -11.94 -7.53 -1.07
C SER A 376 -12.41 -7.61 0.38
N LEU A 377 -13.63 -7.13 0.67
CA LEU A 377 -14.21 -7.21 2.01
C LEU A 377 -14.45 -8.65 2.46
N ALA A 378 -15.07 -9.47 1.59
CA ALA A 378 -15.31 -10.88 1.87
C ALA A 378 -13.99 -11.63 2.12
N SER A 379 -12.97 -11.38 1.30
CA SER A 379 -11.64 -11.98 1.46
C SER A 379 -10.94 -11.53 2.74
N SER A 380 -11.02 -10.24 3.07
CA SER A 380 -10.44 -9.71 4.31
C SER A 380 -11.13 -10.32 5.54
N LEU A 381 -12.45 -10.44 5.52
CA LEU A 381 -13.21 -11.06 6.60
C LEU A 381 -12.83 -12.55 6.73
N THR A 382 -12.74 -13.28 5.62
CA THR A 382 -12.27 -14.68 5.62
C THR A 382 -10.86 -14.79 6.19
N GLY A 383 -9.94 -13.87 5.82
CA GLY A 383 -8.58 -13.82 6.37
C GLY A 383 -8.58 -13.60 7.88
N VAL A 384 -9.32 -12.61 8.38
CA VAL A 384 -9.44 -12.31 9.81
C VAL A 384 -10.04 -13.50 10.59
N THR A 385 -11.12 -14.09 10.09
CA THR A 385 -11.76 -15.26 10.71
C THR A 385 -10.81 -16.46 10.74
N ALA A 386 -10.10 -16.71 9.64
CA ALA A 386 -9.13 -17.80 9.56
C ALA A 386 -7.94 -17.58 10.52
N VAL A 387 -7.40 -16.35 10.63
CA VAL A 387 -6.38 -16.00 11.64
C VAL A 387 -6.89 -16.27 13.04
N TYR A 388 -8.12 -15.82 13.33
CA TYR A 388 -8.74 -16.00 14.65
C TYR A 388 -8.88 -17.46 15.05
N CYS A 389 -9.29 -18.34 14.13
CA CYS A 389 -9.58 -19.75 14.40
C CYS A 389 -8.35 -20.66 14.29
N LEU A 390 -7.42 -20.39 13.33
CA LEU A 390 -6.35 -21.32 12.99
C LEU A 390 -5.06 -21.06 13.78
N ILE A 391 -4.71 -19.80 14.05
CA ILE A 391 -3.46 -19.50 14.75
C ILE A 391 -3.37 -20.17 16.13
N PRO A 392 -4.44 -20.20 16.96
CA PRO A 392 -4.38 -20.91 18.24
C PRO A 392 -4.19 -22.44 18.14
N LYS A 393 -4.39 -23.02 16.95
CA LYS A 393 -4.26 -24.48 16.72
C LYS A 393 -2.95 -24.88 16.06
N ILE A 394 -2.46 -24.08 15.12
CA ILE A 394 -1.31 -24.41 14.27
C ILE A 394 -0.28 -23.28 14.20
N ALA A 395 -0.28 -22.40 15.18
CA ALA A 395 0.67 -21.28 15.32
C ALA A 395 0.79 -20.44 14.02
N LEU A 396 2.01 -20.07 13.62
CA LEU A 396 2.26 -19.22 12.46
C LEU A 396 1.82 -19.83 11.12
N TRP A 397 1.70 -21.16 11.04
CA TRP A 397 1.11 -21.83 9.86
C TRP A 397 -0.34 -21.41 9.62
N GLY A 398 -1.09 -21.11 10.69
CA GLY A 398 -2.42 -20.55 10.60
C GLY A 398 -2.48 -19.23 9.85
N ALA A 399 -1.45 -18.40 9.97
CA ALA A 399 -1.36 -17.16 9.20
C ALA A 399 -1.11 -17.40 7.70
N VAL A 400 -0.29 -18.41 7.35
CA VAL A 400 -0.05 -18.80 5.94
C VAL A 400 -1.33 -19.36 5.32
N VAL A 401 -2.03 -20.25 6.02
CA VAL A 401 -3.31 -20.82 5.55
C VAL A 401 -4.38 -19.75 5.43
N SER A 402 -4.46 -18.79 6.35
CA SER A 402 -5.41 -17.67 6.26
C SER A 402 -5.13 -16.77 5.06
N LEU A 403 -3.84 -16.51 4.76
CA LEU A 403 -3.43 -15.79 3.56
C LEU A 403 -3.85 -16.55 2.30
N ALA A 404 -3.62 -17.86 2.27
CA ALA A 404 -4.00 -18.71 1.14
C ALA A 404 -5.52 -18.71 0.91
N ALA A 405 -6.32 -18.85 1.97
CA ALA A 405 -7.77 -18.81 1.90
C ALA A 405 -8.28 -17.45 1.39
N ALA A 406 -7.77 -16.34 1.92
CA ALA A 406 -8.15 -15.00 1.49
C ALA A 406 -7.78 -14.73 0.03
N GLN A 407 -6.56 -15.08 -0.39
CA GLN A 407 -6.08 -14.87 -1.75
C GLN A 407 -6.78 -15.79 -2.76
N GLY A 408 -7.02 -17.04 -2.40
CA GLY A 408 -7.77 -18.00 -3.21
C GLY A 408 -9.24 -17.56 -3.43
N LEU A 409 -9.91 -17.10 -2.37
CA LEU A 409 -11.26 -16.57 -2.44
C LEU A 409 -11.33 -15.32 -3.33
N THR A 410 -10.35 -14.40 -3.17
CA THR A 410 -10.22 -13.22 -4.03
C THR A 410 -10.14 -13.63 -5.50
N LEU A 411 -9.25 -14.58 -5.84
CA LEU A 411 -9.04 -15.03 -7.21
C LEU A 411 -10.30 -15.66 -7.78
N PHE A 412 -10.93 -16.57 -7.03
CA PHE A 412 -12.14 -17.26 -7.46
C PHE A 412 -13.27 -16.30 -7.81
N PHE A 413 -13.60 -15.37 -6.92
CA PHE A 413 -14.67 -14.42 -7.15
C PHE A 413 -14.32 -13.36 -8.21
N SER A 414 -13.05 -12.95 -8.32
CA SER A 414 -12.60 -12.02 -9.35
C SER A 414 -12.71 -12.64 -10.74
N LEU A 415 -12.27 -13.88 -10.92
CA LEU A 415 -12.43 -14.61 -12.18
C LEU A 415 -13.90 -14.83 -12.54
N ARG A 416 -14.74 -15.18 -11.54
CA ARG A 416 -16.19 -15.32 -11.74
C ARG A 416 -16.84 -14.00 -12.17
N ALA A 417 -16.46 -12.88 -11.57
CA ALA A 417 -16.96 -11.56 -11.92
C ALA A 417 -16.55 -11.15 -13.35
N LEU A 418 -15.28 -11.38 -13.72
CA LEU A 418 -14.76 -11.12 -15.06
C LEU A 418 -15.40 -12.02 -16.13
N ARG A 419 -15.72 -13.28 -15.81
CA ARG A 419 -16.49 -14.17 -16.71
C ARG A 419 -17.91 -13.65 -16.92
N ARG A 420 -18.59 -13.20 -15.88
CA ARG A 420 -19.96 -12.64 -15.97
C ARG A 420 -20.03 -11.34 -16.76
N SER A 421 -18.95 -10.55 -16.76
CA SER A 421 -18.86 -9.32 -17.57
C SER A 421 -18.49 -9.56 -19.03
N GLY A 422 -18.33 -10.82 -19.47
CA GLY A 422 -17.91 -11.16 -20.84
C GLY A 422 -16.43 -10.86 -21.14
N CYS A 423 -15.66 -10.50 -20.12
CA CYS A 423 -14.24 -10.17 -20.26
C CYS A 423 -13.38 -11.43 -20.45
N ILE A 424 -13.83 -12.58 -19.94
CA ILE A 424 -13.18 -13.89 -20.12
C ILE A 424 -14.21 -14.84 -20.74
N ALA A 425 -13.82 -15.58 -21.77
CA ALA A 425 -14.66 -16.59 -22.38
C ALA A 425 -15.13 -17.62 -21.33
N ARG A 426 -16.33 -18.15 -21.54
CA ARG A 426 -16.91 -19.24 -20.74
C ARG A 426 -16.07 -20.49 -20.75
#